data_1dad0c298c94c22c190ddcb960e6a664
#
_entry.id   1dad0c298c94c22c190ddcb960e6a664
#
_cell.length_a   1.000
_cell.length_b   1.000
_cell.length_c   1.000
_cell.angle_alpha   90.00
_cell.angle_beta   90.00
_cell.angle_gamma   90.00
#
_symmetry.space_group_name_H-M   'P 1'
#
loop_
_entity.id
_entity.type
_entity.pdbx_description
1 polymer ?
#
loop_
_entity_poly.entity_id
_entity_poly.type
_entity_poly.pdbx_seq_one_letter_code
_entity_poly.pdbx_strand_id
1 'polypeptide(L)'
;MSPVVILLILVGALAHATWNLVVKRSAISGPTFVWLTAVGAGIVLLPIGVVVALLEPPSWPDLALAAAVSAVLHVGYFLALQAGYRAGDVGVVYPLARGTGPLLSVVFAIVLFGERPGPLGLLGAAAVIAGVVVIGLGGGRANWRAARAGVFWGLAIGVVIAAYTLWDAHAVTALAVSPILLNAGTSTMEAVLMTPIAVRRWPTVRGVLRRHWRDVVVVAVLSPLSYILILFAMRLAPVSVVAPAREISVVFVALAGWLLFKEPHPVARLSGAVVVVAGVALLAASR
;
A
#
# COMPACT_ATOMS: atom_id res chain seq x y z
N MET A 1 18.86 -7.66 6.91
CA MET A 1 18.57 -7.17 5.53
C MET A 1 19.81 -6.50 4.94
N SER A 2 19.99 -6.55 3.60
CA SER A 2 21.07 -5.79 2.94
C SER A 2 20.78 -4.28 2.97
N PRO A 3 21.83 -3.41 2.91
CA PRO A 3 21.62 -1.96 2.86
C PRO A 3 20.74 -1.50 1.68
N VAL A 4 20.81 -2.21 0.55
CA VAL A 4 19.98 -1.93 -0.62
C VAL A 4 18.48 -2.13 -0.32
N VAL A 5 18.14 -3.24 0.34
CA VAL A 5 16.75 -3.54 0.74
C VAL A 5 16.23 -2.46 1.70
N ILE A 6 17.04 -2.07 2.68
CA ILE A 6 16.68 -1.00 3.64
C ILE A 6 16.43 0.32 2.89
N LEU A 7 17.31 0.69 1.96
CA LEU A 7 17.17 1.91 1.16
C LEU A 7 15.88 1.88 0.32
N LEU A 8 15.61 0.77 -0.37
CA LEU A 8 14.39 0.60 -1.17
C LEU A 8 13.13 0.77 -0.31
N ILE A 9 13.11 0.17 0.87
CA ILE A 9 11.96 0.28 1.81
C ILE A 9 11.83 1.71 2.31
N LEU A 10 12.91 2.39 2.72
CA LEU A 10 12.84 3.75 3.25
C LEU A 10 12.41 4.75 2.19
N VAL A 11 12.99 4.69 0.98
CA VAL A 11 12.60 5.58 -0.13
C VAL A 11 11.17 5.31 -0.56
N GLY A 12 10.78 4.02 -0.67
CA GLY A 12 9.41 3.62 -0.96
C GLY A 12 8.42 4.10 0.10
N ALA A 13 8.77 3.98 1.38
CA ALA A 13 7.96 4.46 2.49
C ALA A 13 7.82 5.99 2.51
N LEU A 14 8.88 6.73 2.17
CA LEU A 14 8.85 8.19 2.07
C LEU A 14 7.96 8.63 0.91
N ALA A 15 8.10 8.01 -0.28
CA ALA A 15 7.22 8.26 -1.42
C ALA A 15 5.76 7.96 -1.07
N HIS A 16 5.51 6.83 -0.36
CA HIS A 16 4.18 6.44 0.13
C HIS A 16 3.59 7.48 1.09
N ALA A 17 4.37 7.95 2.05
CA ALA A 17 3.93 8.98 2.98
C ALA A 17 3.62 10.29 2.25
N THR A 18 4.46 10.70 1.31
CA THR A 18 4.31 11.95 0.57
C THR A 18 3.01 11.99 -0.21
N TRP A 19 2.71 10.96 -1.04
CA TRP A 19 1.46 10.97 -1.79
C TRP A 19 0.23 10.86 -0.89
N ASN A 20 0.30 10.13 0.23
CA ASN A 20 -0.79 10.09 1.21
C ASN A 20 -1.08 11.46 1.83
N LEU A 21 -0.03 12.25 2.13
CA LEU A 21 -0.19 13.63 2.64
C LEU A 21 -0.80 14.56 1.60
N VAL A 22 -0.46 14.39 0.32
CA VAL A 22 -1.08 15.14 -0.78
C VAL A 22 -2.57 14.83 -0.87
N VAL A 23 -2.97 13.55 -0.85
CA VAL A 23 -4.38 13.13 -0.83
C VAL A 23 -5.10 13.70 0.38
N LYS A 24 -4.49 13.63 1.56
CA LYS A 24 -5.06 14.17 2.80
C LYS A 24 -5.28 15.68 2.72
N ARG A 25 -4.29 16.43 2.23
CA ARG A 25 -4.37 17.89 2.07
C ARG A 25 -5.43 18.32 1.07
N SER A 26 -5.52 17.62 -0.06
CA SER A 26 -6.46 17.96 -1.13
C SER A 26 -7.89 17.51 -0.84
N ALA A 27 -8.08 16.66 0.17
CA ALA A 27 -9.37 16.04 0.52
C ALA A 27 -10.06 15.36 -0.66
N ILE A 28 -9.30 14.96 -1.69
CA ILE A 28 -9.83 14.28 -2.87
C ILE A 28 -9.87 12.78 -2.59
N SER A 29 -11.02 12.20 -2.81
CA SER A 29 -11.23 10.76 -2.65
C SER A 29 -12.27 10.26 -3.64
N GLY A 30 -12.42 8.95 -3.69
CA GLY A 30 -13.46 8.32 -4.48
C GLY A 30 -12.98 7.74 -5.82
N PRO A 31 -13.87 7.02 -6.52
CA PRO A 31 -13.51 6.22 -7.71
C PRO A 31 -12.94 7.04 -8.86
N THR A 32 -13.38 8.29 -9.03
CA THR A 32 -12.89 9.18 -10.09
C THR A 32 -11.44 9.60 -9.89
N PHE A 33 -11.04 9.81 -8.63
CA PHE A 33 -9.65 10.12 -8.30
C PHE A 33 -8.74 8.91 -8.55
N VAL A 34 -9.15 7.70 -8.12
CA VAL A 34 -8.39 6.47 -8.36
C VAL A 34 -8.24 6.21 -9.85
N TRP A 35 -9.32 6.39 -10.64
CA TRP A 35 -9.22 6.26 -12.09
C TRP A 35 -8.21 7.25 -12.70
N LEU A 36 -8.27 8.53 -12.30
CA LEU A 36 -7.33 9.55 -12.79
C LEU A 36 -5.87 9.21 -12.43
N THR A 37 -5.62 8.72 -11.23
CA THR A 37 -4.27 8.32 -10.80
C THR A 37 -3.80 7.06 -11.51
N ALA A 38 -4.68 6.09 -11.76
CA ALA A 38 -4.36 4.89 -12.53
C ALA A 38 -4.03 5.22 -14.01
N VAL A 39 -4.83 6.09 -14.65
CA VAL A 39 -4.55 6.59 -16.00
C VAL A 39 -3.22 7.34 -16.03
N GLY A 40 -3.00 8.25 -15.08
CA GLY A 40 -1.74 9.00 -14.98
C GLY A 40 -0.53 8.09 -14.76
N ALA A 41 -0.65 7.07 -13.90
CA ALA A 41 0.38 6.07 -13.69
C ALA A 41 0.66 5.26 -14.98
N GLY A 42 -0.39 4.83 -15.70
CA GLY A 42 -0.25 4.18 -17.00
C GLY A 42 0.48 5.06 -18.01
N ILE A 43 0.12 6.33 -18.13
CA ILE A 43 0.81 7.27 -19.04
C ILE A 43 2.31 7.38 -18.72
N VAL A 44 2.68 7.38 -17.45
CA VAL A 44 4.09 7.48 -17.02
C VAL A 44 4.83 6.14 -17.18
N LEU A 45 4.19 5.04 -16.76
CA LEU A 45 4.85 3.75 -16.68
C LEU A 45 4.85 2.98 -18.01
N LEU A 46 3.87 3.17 -18.91
CA LEU A 46 3.84 2.45 -20.18
C LEU A 46 5.07 2.71 -21.06
N PRO A 47 5.53 3.96 -21.27
CA PRO A 47 6.76 4.20 -22.02
C PRO A 47 7.99 3.53 -21.39
N ILE A 48 8.10 3.61 -20.06
CA ILE A 48 9.18 2.96 -19.30
C ILE A 48 9.07 1.43 -19.44
N GLY A 49 7.86 0.90 -19.30
CA GLY A 49 7.57 -0.53 -19.46
C GLY A 49 7.90 -1.04 -20.85
N VAL A 50 7.62 -0.28 -21.91
CA VAL A 50 8.01 -0.64 -23.27
C VAL A 50 9.54 -0.76 -23.38
N VAL A 51 10.28 0.21 -22.86
CA VAL A 51 11.74 0.13 -22.85
C VAL A 51 12.23 -1.10 -22.08
N VAL A 52 11.68 -1.35 -20.87
CA VAL A 52 12.05 -2.54 -20.09
C VAL A 52 11.71 -3.84 -20.83
N ALA A 53 10.55 -3.93 -21.47
CA ALA A 53 10.15 -5.12 -22.22
C ALA A 53 11.00 -5.37 -23.49
N LEU A 54 11.55 -4.32 -24.07
CA LEU A 54 12.49 -4.44 -25.20
C LEU A 54 13.87 -4.92 -24.75
N LEU A 55 14.31 -4.50 -23.55
CA LEU A 55 15.61 -4.90 -22.99
C LEU A 55 15.55 -6.29 -22.32
N GLU A 56 14.46 -6.58 -21.65
CA GLU A 56 14.20 -7.82 -20.92
C GLU A 56 12.80 -8.33 -21.29
N PRO A 57 12.63 -9.04 -22.43
CA PRO A 57 11.32 -9.52 -22.86
C PRO A 57 10.66 -10.41 -21.81
N PRO A 58 9.46 -10.09 -21.33
CA PRO A 58 8.76 -10.90 -20.33
C PRO A 58 8.09 -12.12 -20.99
N SER A 59 7.74 -13.11 -20.17
CA SER A 59 6.66 -14.03 -20.52
C SER A 59 5.34 -13.25 -20.59
N TRP A 60 4.83 -12.98 -21.78
CA TRP A 60 3.60 -12.20 -21.97
C TRP A 60 2.37 -12.80 -21.28
N PRO A 61 2.16 -14.15 -21.31
CA PRO A 61 1.08 -14.78 -20.57
C PRO A 61 1.18 -14.56 -19.07
N ASP A 62 2.40 -14.71 -18.48
CA ASP A 62 2.62 -14.52 -17.05
C ASP A 62 2.43 -13.06 -16.63
N LEU A 63 2.93 -12.12 -17.44
CA LEU A 63 2.71 -10.69 -17.22
C LEU A 63 1.22 -10.33 -17.28
N ALA A 64 0.51 -10.83 -18.29
CA ALA A 64 -0.92 -10.56 -18.44
C ALA A 64 -1.73 -11.11 -17.28
N LEU A 65 -1.46 -12.36 -16.87
CA LEU A 65 -2.10 -12.98 -15.69
C LEU A 65 -1.76 -12.23 -14.41
N ALA A 66 -0.48 -11.95 -14.19
CA ALA A 66 -0.01 -11.24 -13.00
C ALA A 66 -0.68 -9.86 -12.86
N ALA A 67 -0.66 -9.06 -13.95
CA ALA A 67 -1.25 -7.74 -13.97
C ALA A 67 -2.78 -7.76 -13.83
N ALA A 68 -3.47 -8.72 -14.48
CA ALA A 68 -4.92 -8.84 -14.39
C ALA A 68 -5.40 -9.18 -12.97
N VAL A 69 -4.78 -10.17 -12.33
CA VAL A 69 -5.14 -10.54 -10.94
C VAL A 69 -4.78 -9.42 -9.99
N SER A 70 -3.59 -8.81 -10.13
CA SER A 70 -3.18 -7.67 -9.33
C SER A 70 -4.18 -6.51 -9.45
N ALA A 71 -4.59 -6.13 -10.67
CA ALA A 71 -5.56 -5.07 -10.90
C ALA A 71 -6.92 -5.35 -10.25
N VAL A 72 -7.43 -6.57 -10.36
CA VAL A 72 -8.69 -6.98 -9.72
C VAL A 72 -8.58 -6.88 -8.20
N LEU A 73 -7.48 -7.33 -7.61
CA LEU A 73 -7.25 -7.26 -6.17
C LEU A 73 -7.11 -5.83 -5.69
N HIS A 74 -6.41 -4.96 -6.42
CA HIS A 74 -6.25 -3.54 -6.07
C HIS A 74 -7.56 -2.75 -6.22
N VAL A 75 -8.34 -2.99 -7.27
CA VAL A 75 -9.69 -2.41 -7.40
C VAL A 75 -10.59 -2.91 -6.28
N GLY A 76 -10.54 -4.22 -5.96
CA GLY A 76 -11.26 -4.81 -4.83
C GLY A 76 -10.87 -4.17 -3.49
N TYR A 77 -9.57 -4.00 -3.23
CA TYR A 77 -9.05 -3.28 -2.08
C TYR A 77 -9.63 -1.86 -1.99
N PHE A 78 -9.59 -1.13 -3.10
CA PHE A 78 -10.08 0.23 -3.14
C PHE A 78 -11.58 0.32 -2.86
N LEU A 79 -12.39 -0.56 -3.46
CA LEU A 79 -13.84 -0.61 -3.23
C LEU A 79 -14.17 -0.99 -1.78
N ALA A 80 -13.45 -1.97 -1.22
CA ALA A 80 -13.58 -2.36 0.17
C ALA A 80 -13.21 -1.22 1.13
N LEU A 81 -12.12 -0.48 0.84
CA LEU A 81 -11.71 0.69 1.62
C LEU A 81 -12.78 1.78 1.62
N GLN A 82 -13.35 2.09 0.46
CA GLN A 82 -14.45 3.06 0.33
C GLN A 82 -15.72 2.61 1.08
N ALA A 83 -16.06 1.33 1.02
CA ALA A 83 -17.19 0.76 1.75
C ALA A 83 -16.94 0.81 3.27
N GLY A 84 -15.74 0.44 3.69
CA GLY A 84 -15.34 0.47 5.09
C GLY A 84 -15.41 1.86 5.71
N TYR A 85 -14.91 2.88 5.01
CA TYR A 85 -14.95 4.27 5.49
C TYR A 85 -16.35 4.89 5.50
N ARG A 86 -17.29 4.36 4.71
CA ARG A 86 -18.69 4.80 4.77
C ARG A 86 -19.50 4.09 5.86
N ALA A 87 -19.17 2.84 6.16
CA ALA A 87 -19.94 2.00 7.07
C ALA A 87 -19.40 1.98 8.51
N GLY A 88 -18.08 2.18 8.69
CA GLY A 88 -17.39 2.07 9.96
C GLY A 88 -16.64 3.35 10.36
N ASP A 89 -16.17 3.36 11.60
CA ASP A 89 -15.29 4.41 12.08
C ASP A 89 -13.90 4.25 11.46
N VAL A 90 -13.41 5.30 10.79
CA VAL A 90 -12.07 5.33 10.15
C VAL A 90 -10.97 5.06 11.17
N GLY A 91 -11.15 5.52 12.43
CA GLY A 91 -10.22 5.26 13.54
C GLY A 91 -10.14 3.78 13.94
N VAL A 92 -11.10 2.94 13.50
CA VAL A 92 -11.09 1.48 13.69
C VAL A 92 -10.70 0.77 12.41
N VAL A 93 -11.30 1.14 11.26
CA VAL A 93 -11.05 0.51 9.95
C VAL A 93 -9.58 0.58 9.57
N TYR A 94 -8.98 1.78 9.65
CA TYR A 94 -7.63 2.01 9.15
C TYR A 94 -6.56 1.23 9.93
N PRO A 95 -6.50 1.29 11.29
CA PRO A 95 -5.50 0.56 12.05
C PRO A 95 -5.64 -0.96 11.89
N LEU A 96 -6.87 -1.46 11.88
CA LEU A 96 -7.11 -2.90 11.69
C LEU A 96 -6.67 -3.37 10.30
N ALA A 97 -7.00 -2.64 9.25
CA ALA A 97 -6.56 -2.99 7.91
C ALA A 97 -5.02 -2.99 7.79
N ARG A 98 -4.37 -1.96 8.36
CA ARG A 98 -2.91 -1.81 8.33
C ARG A 98 -2.17 -2.79 9.25
N GLY A 99 -2.79 -3.25 10.33
CA GLY A 99 -2.22 -4.29 11.19
C GLY A 99 -2.44 -5.70 10.61
N THR A 100 -3.68 -5.99 10.16
CA THR A 100 -4.07 -7.31 9.66
C THR A 100 -3.39 -7.65 8.33
N GLY A 101 -3.25 -6.70 7.41
CA GLY A 101 -2.64 -6.94 6.10
C GLY A 101 -1.20 -7.49 6.22
N PRO A 102 -0.26 -6.79 6.85
CA PRO A 102 1.09 -7.29 7.07
C PRO A 102 1.14 -8.56 7.92
N LEU A 103 0.29 -8.68 8.95
CA LEU A 103 0.21 -9.89 9.76
C LEU A 103 -0.11 -11.12 8.92
N LEU A 104 -1.18 -11.05 8.13
CA LEU A 104 -1.57 -12.14 7.24
C LEU A 104 -0.52 -12.38 6.15
N SER A 105 0.11 -11.31 5.63
CA SER A 105 1.22 -11.47 4.67
C SER A 105 2.38 -12.26 5.25
N VAL A 106 2.75 -12.03 6.52
CA VAL A 106 3.79 -12.81 7.20
C VAL A 106 3.36 -14.27 7.38
N VAL A 107 2.15 -14.50 7.90
CA VAL A 107 1.63 -15.86 8.14
C VAL A 107 1.57 -16.64 6.83
N PHE A 108 1.00 -16.07 5.79
CA PHE A 108 0.89 -16.77 4.50
C PHE A 108 2.21 -16.87 3.74
N ALA A 109 3.15 -15.93 3.92
CA ALA A 109 4.50 -16.09 3.37
C ALA A 109 5.23 -17.30 3.99
N ILE A 110 5.06 -17.52 5.29
CA ILE A 110 5.59 -18.71 5.97
C ILE A 110 4.91 -19.99 5.43
N VAL A 111 3.59 -19.99 5.32
CA VAL A 111 2.81 -21.19 4.96
C VAL A 111 2.92 -21.52 3.46
N LEU A 112 2.80 -20.51 2.58
CA LEU A 112 2.70 -20.71 1.12
C LEU A 112 4.09 -20.68 0.45
N PHE A 113 5.00 -19.81 0.92
CA PHE A 113 6.33 -19.66 0.33
C PHE A 113 7.42 -20.40 1.10
N GLY A 114 7.07 -21.01 2.27
CA GLY A 114 8.02 -21.72 3.11
C GLY A 114 9.09 -20.83 3.75
N GLU A 115 8.80 -19.52 3.90
CA GLU A 115 9.72 -18.58 4.49
C GLU A 115 9.96 -18.88 5.98
N ARG A 116 11.18 -18.61 6.44
CA ARG A 116 11.59 -18.83 7.85
C ARG A 116 12.27 -17.58 8.41
N PRO A 117 11.48 -16.55 8.81
CA PRO A 117 12.04 -15.26 9.23
C PRO A 117 12.85 -15.31 10.55
N GLY A 118 12.89 -16.45 11.22
CA GLY A 118 13.54 -16.61 12.51
C GLY A 118 12.85 -15.84 13.66
N PRO A 119 13.26 -16.09 14.94
CA PRO A 119 12.60 -15.45 16.08
C PRO A 119 12.71 -13.93 16.07
N LEU A 120 13.88 -13.40 15.68
CA LEU A 120 14.11 -11.96 15.63
C LEU A 120 13.25 -11.27 14.55
N GLY A 121 13.07 -11.93 13.38
CA GLY A 121 12.18 -11.46 12.32
C GLY A 121 10.71 -11.45 12.75
N LEU A 122 10.26 -12.51 13.45
CA LEU A 122 8.90 -12.59 13.98
C LEU A 122 8.63 -11.52 15.06
N LEU A 123 9.58 -11.32 15.97
CA LEU A 123 9.47 -10.25 16.98
C LEU A 123 9.44 -8.87 16.34
N GLY A 124 10.27 -8.63 15.32
CA GLY A 124 10.27 -7.38 14.56
C GLY A 124 8.95 -7.14 13.85
N ALA A 125 8.41 -8.15 13.18
CA ALA A 125 7.10 -8.06 12.51
C ALA A 125 5.96 -7.79 13.52
N ALA A 126 5.95 -8.51 14.64
CA ALA A 126 4.96 -8.29 15.71
C ALA A 126 5.05 -6.88 16.30
N ALA A 127 6.26 -6.37 16.53
CA ALA A 127 6.47 -5.01 17.02
C ALA A 127 5.96 -3.96 16.02
N VAL A 128 6.25 -4.11 14.72
CA VAL A 128 5.74 -3.18 13.69
C VAL A 128 4.21 -3.18 13.69
N ILE A 129 3.58 -4.34 13.68
CA ILE A 129 2.12 -4.47 13.67
C ILE A 129 1.50 -3.83 14.92
N ALA A 130 2.07 -4.12 16.11
CA ALA A 130 1.61 -3.51 17.35
C ALA A 130 1.75 -1.98 17.33
N GLY A 131 2.88 -1.46 16.85
CA GLY A 131 3.12 -0.02 16.73
C GLY A 131 2.13 0.68 15.78
N VAL A 132 1.82 0.06 14.63
CA VAL A 132 0.82 0.57 13.68
C VAL A 132 -0.57 0.63 14.32
N VAL A 133 -0.96 -0.42 15.06
CA VAL A 133 -2.24 -0.44 15.79
C VAL A 133 -2.28 0.66 16.86
N VAL A 134 -1.21 0.85 17.63
CA VAL A 134 -1.11 1.91 18.63
C VAL A 134 -1.24 3.31 18.00
N ILE A 135 -0.56 3.57 16.88
CA ILE A 135 -0.71 4.85 16.14
C ILE A 135 -2.16 5.08 15.74
N GLY A 136 -2.85 4.04 15.31
CA GLY A 136 -4.22 4.14 14.80
C GLY A 136 -5.28 4.31 15.89
N LEU A 137 -5.12 3.65 17.04
CA LEU A 137 -6.10 3.70 18.14
C LEU A 137 -6.16 5.06 18.87
N GLY A 138 -5.23 5.98 18.62
CA GLY A 138 -5.25 7.34 19.17
C GLY A 138 -6.41 8.23 18.69
N GLY A 139 -7.37 7.73 17.91
CA GLY A 139 -8.33 8.54 17.12
C GLY A 139 -9.72 8.76 17.70
N GLY A 140 -10.08 8.34 18.92
CA GLY A 140 -11.37 8.72 19.51
C GLY A 140 -12.33 7.58 19.89
N ARG A 141 -13.47 7.96 20.52
CA ARG A 141 -14.53 7.02 20.97
C ARG A 141 -15.51 6.71 19.83
N ALA A 142 -15.49 5.48 19.35
CA ALA A 142 -16.45 5.02 18.36
C ALA A 142 -17.79 4.61 18.98
N ASN A 143 -18.90 4.87 18.29
CA ASN A 143 -20.18 4.26 18.59
C ASN A 143 -20.09 2.73 18.37
N TRP A 144 -20.70 1.89 19.23
CA TRP A 144 -20.63 0.45 19.18
C TRP A 144 -20.97 -0.17 17.80
N ARG A 145 -22.00 0.34 17.12
CA ARG A 145 -22.38 -0.14 15.78
C ARG A 145 -21.33 0.20 14.72
N ALA A 146 -20.82 1.44 14.74
CA ALA A 146 -19.76 1.88 13.84
C ALA A 146 -18.44 1.15 14.14
N ALA A 147 -18.16 0.83 15.40
CA ALA A 147 -17.00 0.03 15.80
C ALA A 147 -17.08 -1.41 15.25
N ARG A 148 -18.23 -2.10 15.36
CA ARG A 148 -18.39 -3.45 14.78
C ARG A 148 -18.24 -3.46 13.26
N ALA A 149 -18.86 -2.52 12.57
CA ALA A 149 -18.67 -2.36 11.11
C ALA A 149 -17.22 -2.06 10.78
N GLY A 150 -16.57 -1.21 11.58
CA GLY A 150 -15.16 -0.89 11.45
C GLY A 150 -14.24 -2.10 11.60
N VAL A 151 -14.52 -3.00 12.55
CA VAL A 151 -13.78 -4.25 12.75
C VAL A 151 -13.95 -5.16 11.52
N PHE A 152 -15.18 -5.39 11.08
CA PHE A 152 -15.43 -6.25 9.91
C PHE A 152 -14.71 -5.74 8.66
N TRP A 153 -14.87 -4.45 8.33
CA TRP A 153 -14.24 -3.86 7.15
C TRP A 153 -12.73 -3.78 7.29
N GLY A 154 -12.21 -3.45 8.49
CA GLY A 154 -10.77 -3.42 8.72
C GLY A 154 -10.11 -4.78 8.48
N LEU A 155 -10.72 -5.87 8.99
CA LEU A 155 -10.24 -7.23 8.75
C LEU A 155 -10.37 -7.63 7.27
N ALA A 156 -11.53 -7.36 6.64
CA ALA A 156 -11.75 -7.67 5.22
C ALA A 156 -10.74 -6.95 4.31
N ILE A 157 -10.50 -5.66 4.55
CA ILE A 157 -9.48 -4.89 3.82
C ILE A 157 -8.09 -5.46 4.07
N GLY A 158 -7.76 -5.85 5.32
CA GLY A 158 -6.50 -6.50 5.65
C GLY A 158 -6.28 -7.81 4.88
N VAL A 159 -7.32 -8.63 4.71
CA VAL A 159 -7.25 -9.85 3.87
C VAL A 159 -6.93 -9.49 2.42
N VAL A 160 -7.58 -8.48 1.86
CA VAL A 160 -7.30 -8.07 0.47
C VAL A 160 -5.89 -7.49 0.32
N ILE A 161 -5.41 -6.73 1.33
CA ILE A 161 -4.02 -6.24 1.37
C ILE A 161 -3.03 -7.42 1.35
N ALA A 162 -3.26 -8.44 2.16
CA ALA A 162 -2.42 -9.63 2.16
C ALA A 162 -2.49 -10.36 0.81
N ALA A 163 -3.68 -10.51 0.24
CA ALA A 163 -3.88 -11.19 -1.03
C ALA A 163 -3.09 -10.52 -2.17
N TYR A 164 -3.24 -9.21 -2.39
CA TYR A 164 -2.46 -8.54 -3.44
C TYR A 164 -0.96 -8.52 -3.13
N THR A 165 -0.57 -8.37 -1.85
CA THR A 165 0.84 -8.36 -1.47
C THR A 165 1.53 -9.68 -1.78
N LEU A 166 0.89 -10.80 -1.44
CA LEU A 166 1.41 -12.15 -1.71
C LEU A 166 1.39 -12.50 -3.19
N TRP A 167 0.30 -12.11 -3.89
CA TRP A 167 0.21 -12.30 -5.34
C TRP A 167 1.30 -11.55 -6.09
N ASP A 168 1.47 -10.27 -5.80
CA ASP A 168 2.46 -9.43 -6.47
C ASP A 168 3.90 -9.87 -6.12
N ALA A 169 4.14 -10.31 -4.87
CA ALA A 169 5.40 -10.94 -4.49
C ALA A 169 5.65 -12.22 -5.29
N HIS A 170 4.65 -13.10 -5.43
CA HIS A 170 4.75 -14.30 -6.28
C HIS A 170 5.04 -13.94 -7.74
N ALA A 171 4.36 -12.93 -8.27
CA ALA A 171 4.57 -12.46 -9.64
C ALA A 171 6.01 -12.00 -9.89
N VAL A 172 6.60 -11.24 -8.96
CA VAL A 172 7.96 -10.71 -9.15
C VAL A 172 9.07 -11.69 -8.76
N THR A 173 8.77 -12.71 -7.95
CA THR A 173 9.76 -13.71 -7.50
C THR A 173 9.67 -15.01 -8.29
N ALA A 174 8.51 -15.67 -8.31
CA ALA A 174 8.32 -16.97 -8.93
C ALA A 174 8.06 -16.89 -10.44
N LEU A 175 7.23 -15.93 -10.90
CA LEU A 175 6.99 -15.69 -12.32
C LEU A 175 8.05 -14.78 -12.96
N ALA A 176 8.99 -14.27 -12.17
CA ALA A 176 10.09 -13.38 -12.58
C ALA A 176 9.62 -12.12 -13.36
N VAL A 177 8.36 -11.70 -13.20
CA VAL A 177 7.83 -10.49 -13.84
C VAL A 177 8.53 -9.25 -13.27
N SER A 178 9.00 -8.37 -14.14
CA SER A 178 9.61 -7.11 -13.71
C SER A 178 8.62 -6.27 -12.88
N PRO A 179 9.00 -5.74 -11.70
CA PRO A 179 8.16 -4.85 -10.91
C PRO A 179 7.61 -3.65 -11.68
N ILE A 180 8.38 -3.12 -12.64
CA ILE A 180 7.96 -2.01 -13.51
C ILE A 180 6.87 -2.47 -14.47
N LEU A 181 7.05 -3.61 -15.13
CA LEU A 181 6.06 -4.15 -16.06
C LEU A 181 4.77 -4.56 -15.35
N LEU A 182 4.89 -5.19 -14.18
CA LEU A 182 3.74 -5.54 -13.35
C LEU A 182 2.91 -4.29 -13.02
N ASN A 183 3.57 -3.23 -12.53
CA ASN A 183 2.88 -1.99 -12.18
C ASN A 183 2.28 -1.26 -13.39
N ALA A 184 2.99 -1.23 -14.52
CA ALA A 184 2.47 -0.64 -15.76
C ALA A 184 1.21 -1.39 -16.24
N GLY A 185 1.25 -2.71 -16.23
CA GLY A 185 0.12 -3.56 -16.59
C GLY A 185 -1.05 -3.42 -15.61
N THR A 186 -0.77 -3.49 -14.31
CA THR A 186 -1.78 -3.33 -13.24
C THR A 186 -2.48 -1.98 -13.34
N SER A 187 -1.73 -0.86 -13.41
CA SER A 187 -2.32 0.48 -13.50
C SER A 187 -3.15 0.67 -14.78
N THR A 188 -2.71 0.09 -15.89
CA THR A 188 -3.46 0.13 -17.15
C THR A 188 -4.78 -0.65 -17.02
N MET A 189 -4.75 -1.85 -16.46
CA MET A 189 -5.94 -2.66 -16.26
C MET A 189 -6.89 -2.06 -15.22
N GLU A 190 -6.38 -1.47 -14.13
CA GLU A 190 -7.18 -0.69 -13.18
C GLU A 190 -7.92 0.46 -13.87
N ALA A 191 -7.21 1.22 -14.71
CA ALA A 191 -7.81 2.31 -15.48
C ALA A 191 -8.94 1.78 -16.37
N VAL A 192 -8.73 0.66 -17.08
CA VAL A 192 -9.74 0.02 -17.93
C VAL A 192 -10.95 -0.44 -17.10
N LEU A 193 -10.71 -1.17 -16.01
CA LEU A 193 -11.78 -1.69 -15.13
C LEU A 193 -12.62 -0.58 -14.52
N MET A 194 -12.01 0.56 -14.19
CA MET A 194 -12.73 1.69 -13.57
C MET A 194 -13.29 2.69 -14.58
N THR A 195 -12.98 2.58 -15.88
CA THR A 195 -13.48 3.46 -16.93
C THR A 195 -15.01 3.57 -16.96
N PRO A 196 -15.82 2.50 -16.80
CA PRO A 196 -17.28 2.63 -16.79
C PRO A 196 -17.79 3.57 -15.67
N ILE A 197 -17.14 3.55 -14.51
CA ILE A 197 -17.48 4.45 -13.39
C ILE A 197 -17.05 5.89 -13.71
N ALA A 198 -15.87 6.07 -14.28
CA ALA A 198 -15.33 7.38 -14.66
C ALA A 198 -16.20 8.06 -15.73
N VAL A 199 -16.62 7.33 -16.77
CA VAL A 199 -17.48 7.84 -17.83
C VAL A 199 -18.84 8.29 -17.28
N ARG A 200 -19.46 7.49 -16.41
CA ARG A 200 -20.73 7.86 -15.76
C ARG A 200 -20.61 9.10 -14.88
N ARG A 201 -19.41 9.42 -14.41
CA ARG A 201 -19.11 10.57 -13.54
C ARG A 201 -18.18 11.58 -14.20
N TRP A 202 -18.25 11.70 -15.52
CA TRP A 202 -17.35 12.55 -16.30
C TRP A 202 -17.29 14.02 -15.86
N PRO A 203 -18.38 14.67 -15.45
CA PRO A 203 -18.33 16.02 -14.89
C PRO A 203 -17.46 16.12 -13.63
N THR A 204 -17.51 15.10 -12.76
CA THR A 204 -16.66 15.01 -11.56
C THR A 204 -15.19 14.81 -11.94
N VAL A 205 -14.89 13.93 -12.92
CA VAL A 205 -13.54 13.72 -13.45
C VAL A 205 -12.94 15.03 -13.94
N ARG A 206 -13.67 15.76 -14.79
CA ARG A 206 -13.24 17.07 -15.29
C ARG A 206 -13.03 18.09 -14.16
N GLY A 207 -13.90 18.10 -13.18
CA GLY A 207 -13.79 18.98 -12.01
C GLY A 207 -12.54 18.73 -11.18
N VAL A 208 -12.25 17.45 -10.88
CA VAL A 208 -11.04 17.02 -10.17
C VAL A 208 -9.79 17.40 -10.98
N LEU A 209 -9.77 17.06 -12.28
CA LEU A 209 -8.61 17.34 -13.13
C LEU A 209 -8.31 18.84 -13.23
N ARG A 210 -9.35 19.69 -13.40
CA ARG A 210 -9.16 21.15 -13.50
C ARG A 210 -8.65 21.79 -12.21
N ARG A 211 -9.12 21.31 -11.04
CA ARG A 211 -8.81 21.94 -9.74
C ARG A 211 -7.59 21.34 -9.07
N HIS A 212 -7.29 20.05 -9.32
CA HIS A 212 -6.34 19.25 -8.56
C HIS A 212 -5.37 18.44 -9.44
N TRP A 213 -5.12 18.90 -10.69
CA TRP A 213 -4.24 18.17 -11.62
C TRP A 213 -2.84 17.89 -11.05
N ARG A 214 -2.29 18.85 -10.26
CA ARG A 214 -0.98 18.68 -9.61
C ARG A 214 -0.99 17.56 -8.60
N ASP A 215 -2.04 17.47 -7.79
CA ASP A 215 -2.20 16.41 -6.80
C ASP A 215 -2.36 15.05 -7.51
N VAL A 216 -3.14 15.00 -8.59
CA VAL A 216 -3.30 13.80 -9.43
C VAL A 216 -1.94 13.36 -9.99
N VAL A 217 -1.15 14.26 -10.57
CA VAL A 217 0.18 13.95 -11.12
C VAL A 217 1.13 13.44 -10.03
N VAL A 218 1.19 14.11 -8.89
CA VAL A 218 2.05 13.68 -7.78
C VAL A 218 1.68 12.26 -7.31
N VAL A 219 0.39 11.97 -7.16
CA VAL A 219 -0.05 10.64 -6.74
C VAL A 219 0.18 9.60 -7.84
N ALA A 220 -0.08 9.94 -9.11
CA ALA A 220 0.13 9.06 -10.26
C ALA A 220 1.60 8.65 -10.45
N VAL A 221 2.55 9.47 -9.97
CA VAL A 221 3.99 9.16 -10.01
C VAL A 221 4.44 8.46 -8.72
N LEU A 222 4.14 9.06 -7.56
CA LEU A 222 4.70 8.59 -6.29
C LEU A 222 4.05 7.30 -5.76
N SER A 223 2.77 7.06 -6.06
CA SER A 223 2.11 5.84 -5.61
C SER A 223 2.71 4.59 -6.27
N PRO A 224 2.78 4.48 -7.61
CA PRO A 224 3.44 3.34 -8.23
C PRO A 224 4.94 3.28 -7.95
N LEU A 225 5.65 4.42 -7.89
CA LEU A 225 7.07 4.44 -7.53
C LEU A 225 7.30 3.80 -6.15
N SER A 226 6.50 4.19 -5.15
CA SER A 226 6.61 3.61 -3.81
C SER A 226 6.42 2.10 -3.82
N TYR A 227 5.46 1.61 -4.61
CA TYR A 227 5.15 0.18 -4.67
C TYR A 227 6.18 -0.61 -5.48
N ILE A 228 6.65 -0.07 -6.60
CA ILE A 228 7.74 -0.66 -7.40
C ILE A 228 9.00 -0.88 -6.56
N LEU A 229 9.37 0.10 -5.72
CA LEU A 229 10.52 -0.02 -4.82
C LEU A 229 10.33 -1.15 -3.80
N ILE A 230 9.14 -1.31 -3.25
CA ILE A 230 8.81 -2.43 -2.35
C ILE A 230 8.85 -3.78 -3.08
N LEU A 231 8.36 -3.85 -4.32
CA LEU A 231 8.44 -5.08 -5.13
C LEU A 231 9.89 -5.45 -5.46
N PHE A 232 10.76 -4.48 -5.74
CA PHE A 232 12.20 -4.73 -5.87
C PHE A 232 12.81 -5.22 -4.54
N ALA A 233 12.39 -4.67 -3.41
CA ALA A 233 12.82 -5.16 -2.10
C ALA A 233 12.38 -6.62 -1.87
N MET A 234 11.17 -7.02 -2.31
CA MET A 234 10.64 -8.38 -2.22
C MET A 234 11.37 -9.39 -3.13
N ARG A 235 12.03 -8.92 -4.20
CA ARG A 235 12.94 -9.77 -4.99
C ARG A 235 14.28 -10.07 -4.27
N LEU A 236 14.64 -9.24 -3.31
CA LEU A 236 15.94 -9.29 -2.64
C LEU A 236 15.85 -9.78 -1.18
N ALA A 237 14.64 -9.83 -0.61
CA ALA A 237 14.42 -10.23 0.78
C ALA A 237 13.03 -10.88 0.95
N PRO A 238 12.84 -11.73 1.98
CA PRO A 238 11.59 -12.42 2.25
C PRO A 238 10.40 -11.46 2.42
N VAL A 239 9.23 -11.86 1.91
CA VAL A 239 7.98 -11.09 2.04
C VAL A 239 7.62 -10.88 3.51
N SER A 240 7.83 -11.90 4.36
CA SER A 240 7.61 -11.84 5.81
C SER A 240 8.43 -10.76 6.52
N VAL A 241 9.48 -10.26 5.88
CA VAL A 241 10.33 -9.18 6.39
C VAL A 241 9.97 -7.85 5.74
N VAL A 242 9.80 -7.83 4.41
CA VAL A 242 9.56 -6.60 3.65
C VAL A 242 8.15 -6.06 3.89
N ALA A 243 7.13 -6.94 3.95
CA ALA A 243 5.74 -6.51 4.11
C ALA A 243 5.48 -5.75 5.44
N PRO A 244 5.94 -6.20 6.62
CA PRO A 244 5.84 -5.37 7.82
C PRO A 244 6.79 -4.17 7.79
N ALA A 245 8.02 -4.30 7.27
CA ALA A 245 8.99 -3.20 7.27
C ALA A 245 8.50 -1.97 6.47
N ARG A 246 7.73 -2.15 5.39
CA ARG A 246 7.15 -1.04 4.62
C ARG A 246 6.19 -0.18 5.44
N GLU A 247 5.64 -0.70 6.55
CA GLU A 247 4.73 0.05 7.41
C GLU A 247 5.43 1.20 8.16
N ILE A 248 6.75 1.33 8.06
CA ILE A 248 7.46 2.54 8.52
C ILE A 248 6.91 3.81 7.86
N SER A 249 6.25 3.70 6.71
CA SER A 249 5.52 4.80 6.06
C SER A 249 4.45 5.42 6.97
N VAL A 250 3.82 4.62 7.84
CA VAL A 250 2.83 5.09 8.81
C VAL A 250 3.46 6.05 9.83
N VAL A 251 4.72 5.81 10.19
CA VAL A 251 5.48 6.72 11.07
C VAL A 251 5.65 8.07 10.40
N PHE A 252 6.07 8.10 9.13
CA PHE A 252 6.22 9.35 8.39
C PHE A 252 4.89 10.11 8.25
N VAL A 253 3.80 9.39 7.95
CA VAL A 253 2.44 9.99 7.88
C VAL A 253 2.01 10.52 9.24
N ALA A 254 2.23 9.76 10.32
CA ALA A 254 1.84 10.16 11.68
C ALA A 254 2.63 11.40 12.16
N LEU A 255 3.95 11.43 11.93
CA LEU A 255 4.79 12.58 12.25
C LEU A 255 4.39 13.82 11.46
N ALA A 256 4.19 13.68 10.14
CA ALA A 256 3.73 14.79 9.32
C ALA A 256 2.30 15.24 9.69
N GLY A 257 1.42 14.31 10.05
CA GLY A 257 0.10 14.59 10.57
C GLY A 257 0.14 15.46 11.83
N TRP A 258 1.03 15.13 12.75
CA TRP A 258 1.24 15.93 13.97
C TRP A 258 1.89 17.28 13.67
N LEU A 259 2.97 17.33 12.91
CA LEU A 259 3.74 18.54 12.66
C LEU A 259 3.00 19.55 11.75
N LEU A 260 2.38 19.06 10.65
CA LEU A 260 1.78 19.91 9.62
C LEU A 260 0.29 20.19 9.87
N PHE A 261 -0.44 19.19 10.38
CA PHE A 261 -1.91 19.30 10.57
C PHE A 261 -2.32 19.46 12.03
N LYS A 262 -1.37 19.50 12.99
CA LYS A 262 -1.60 19.66 14.43
C LYS A 262 -2.62 18.66 14.98
N GLU A 263 -2.56 17.41 14.51
CA GLU A 263 -3.49 16.37 14.92
C GLU A 263 -3.36 16.03 16.41
N PRO A 264 -4.48 15.71 17.10
CA PRO A 264 -4.49 15.40 18.52
C PRO A 264 -3.77 14.07 18.86
N HIS A 265 -3.54 13.86 20.17
CA HIS A 265 -2.94 12.63 20.74
C HIS A 265 -1.49 12.33 20.29
N PRO A 266 -0.55 13.28 20.46
CA PRO A 266 0.84 13.08 20.04
C PRO A 266 1.53 11.92 20.77
N VAL A 267 1.17 11.65 22.04
CA VAL A 267 1.80 10.59 22.86
C VAL A 267 1.56 9.21 22.25
N ALA A 268 0.32 8.85 21.91
CA ALA A 268 0.02 7.55 21.31
C ALA A 268 0.70 7.38 19.94
N ARG A 269 0.78 8.47 19.17
CA ARG A 269 1.46 8.45 17.85
C ARG A 269 2.97 8.30 17.97
N LEU A 270 3.59 9.03 18.90
CA LEU A 270 5.02 8.95 19.13
C LEU A 270 5.42 7.60 19.72
N SER A 271 4.67 7.08 20.71
CA SER A 271 4.95 5.76 21.29
C SER A 271 4.80 4.66 20.25
N GLY A 272 3.73 4.67 19.45
CA GLY A 272 3.57 3.72 18.35
C GLY A 272 4.65 3.86 17.28
N ALA A 273 5.07 5.09 16.95
CA ALA A 273 6.17 5.34 16.02
C ALA A 273 7.50 4.75 16.50
N VAL A 274 7.83 4.91 17.80
CA VAL A 274 9.02 4.29 18.40
C VAL A 274 8.95 2.76 18.30
N VAL A 275 7.80 2.16 18.58
CA VAL A 275 7.61 0.71 18.46
C VAL A 275 7.78 0.23 17.02
N VAL A 276 7.24 0.95 16.02
CA VAL A 276 7.43 0.63 14.59
C VAL A 276 8.91 0.71 14.22
N VAL A 277 9.60 1.78 14.59
CA VAL A 277 11.03 1.95 14.28
C VAL A 277 11.87 0.84 14.91
N ALA A 278 11.60 0.50 16.19
CA ALA A 278 12.26 -0.61 16.87
C ALA A 278 12.00 -1.96 16.15
N GLY A 279 10.76 -2.21 15.75
CA GLY A 279 10.39 -3.40 14.98
C GLY A 279 11.09 -3.48 13.63
N VAL A 280 11.19 -2.37 12.88
CA VAL A 280 11.94 -2.31 11.61
C VAL A 280 13.44 -2.54 11.85
N ALA A 281 14.01 -2.03 12.94
CA ALA A 281 15.40 -2.27 13.30
C ALA A 281 15.65 -3.77 13.59
N LEU A 282 14.73 -4.46 14.30
CA LEU A 282 14.78 -5.91 14.53
C LEU A 282 14.68 -6.68 13.20
N LEU A 283 13.78 -6.31 12.29
CA LEU A 283 13.69 -6.89 10.95
C LEU A 283 14.98 -6.66 10.15
N ALA A 284 15.58 -5.48 10.24
CA ALA A 284 16.84 -5.19 9.57
C ALA A 284 18.00 -6.06 10.10
N ALA A 285 18.00 -6.36 11.39
CA ALA A 285 19.00 -7.21 12.05
C ALA A 285 18.74 -8.72 11.88
N SER A 286 17.52 -9.14 11.49
CA SER A 286 17.19 -10.54 11.24
C SER A 286 17.95 -11.07 10.01
N ARG A 287 18.56 -12.25 10.13
CA ARG A 287 19.29 -12.96 9.07
C ARG A 287 18.44 -14.04 8.45
#